data_4eed2a15c3bf0e70eb4a72b9e6baa4df
#
_entry.id   4eed2a15c3bf0e70eb4a72b9e6baa4df
#
_cell.length_a   1.000
_cell.length_b   1.000
_cell.length_c   1.000
_cell.angle_alpha   90.00
_cell.angle_beta   90.00
_cell.angle_gamma   90.00
#
_symmetry.space_group_name_H-M   'P 1'
#
loop_
_entity.id
_entity.type
_entity.pdbx_description
1 polymer ?
#
loop_
_entity_poly.entity_id
_entity_poly.type
_entity_poly.pdbx_seq_one_letter_code
_entity_poly.pdbx_strand_id
1 'polypeptide(L)'
;MRANNLTLLTDLYELTMMQGYFKNPTNQTVIFDMFYRNNPCGGGFAICAGLEQVIEYIENLHFDEDDIEYLRGQGLFGEEFLAYLAEFKFRGDIYSFPEGTIMYPNEPVITVVAPLLDAQLVETAILLQVNHQSLIATKTRRIVRSAKGRAVSDFGARRAHNMDAAVYGARAAYIGGAVGTATVLAGQMFNIPISGTMAHSWVMFYRDEFEAFKHYAENYPDATVLLVDTYDVVKSGIPNAIRCAKEVLEPMGKRLKGIRLDSGDLAYLSKRVRKMLDDAGLTDCKIVVSNSLDEWTIMSILEQGGCIDSFGVGERLITAKSDPVFGAVYKIAAVEENGVFQPRIKISENVEKITNPGLKKVYRIYDENKKAIADLIAGADEVVDLSKPYRYVDPVKPWKNRYFENCTAVELQQLVVKNGKRVMDRVSIDEIKKYVQDQLTDNIWEEEQRFENPHNHYLDMSPAYYDMKMSLLHKLTD
;
A
#
# COMPACT_ATOMS: atom_id res chain seq x y z
N MET A 1 2.65 -22.49 -11.02
CA MET A 1 2.66 -21.18 -11.68
C MET A 1 3.98 -21.04 -12.41
N ARG A 2 4.00 -20.52 -13.63
CA ARG A 2 5.21 -20.13 -14.33
C ARG A 2 5.91 -19.06 -13.48
N ALA A 3 7.04 -19.39 -12.91
CA ALA A 3 7.57 -18.68 -11.75
C ALA A 3 8.00 -17.22 -12.01
N ASN A 4 8.10 -16.73 -13.25
CA ASN A 4 8.64 -15.39 -13.52
C ASN A 4 8.06 -14.67 -14.75
N ASN A 5 7.15 -15.25 -15.54
CA ASN A 5 6.54 -14.56 -16.67
C ASN A 5 5.07 -14.22 -16.38
N LEU A 6 4.78 -12.95 -16.09
CA LEU A 6 3.44 -12.43 -15.83
C LEU A 6 2.83 -11.72 -17.06
N THR A 7 3.38 -11.91 -18.24
CA THR A 7 2.97 -11.22 -19.47
C THR A 7 1.50 -11.45 -19.83
N LEU A 8 0.98 -12.67 -19.60
CA LEU A 8 -0.45 -12.96 -19.78
C LEU A 8 -1.32 -12.57 -18.57
N LEU A 9 -0.79 -11.89 -17.56
CA LEU A 9 -1.58 -11.28 -16.49
C LEU A 9 -2.17 -9.95 -17.00
N THR A 10 -3.06 -10.08 -17.97
CA THR A 10 -3.72 -8.99 -18.67
C THR A 10 -5.17 -9.37 -18.96
N ASP A 11 -6.06 -8.42 -19.09
CA ASP A 11 -7.44 -8.69 -19.50
C ASP A 11 -7.52 -8.92 -21.01
N LEU A 12 -8.42 -9.78 -21.46
CA LEU A 12 -8.58 -10.13 -22.87
C LEU A 12 -8.80 -8.89 -23.77
N TYR A 13 -9.52 -7.87 -23.27
CA TYR A 13 -9.78 -6.68 -24.06
C TYR A 13 -8.49 -5.91 -24.40
N GLU A 14 -7.47 -5.97 -23.57
CA GLU A 14 -6.19 -5.31 -23.83
C GLU A 14 -5.55 -5.88 -25.10
N LEU A 15 -5.49 -7.21 -25.21
CA LEU A 15 -4.96 -7.89 -26.41
C LEU A 15 -5.85 -7.72 -27.65
N THR A 16 -7.18 -7.76 -27.51
CA THR A 16 -8.09 -7.58 -28.64
C THR A 16 -8.05 -6.13 -29.16
N MET A 17 -7.95 -5.14 -28.28
CA MET A 17 -7.73 -3.75 -28.65
C MET A 17 -6.37 -3.54 -29.33
N MET A 18 -5.30 -4.15 -28.76
CA MET A 18 -3.96 -4.11 -29.37
C MET A 18 -3.98 -4.64 -30.80
N GLN A 19 -4.64 -5.78 -31.06
CA GLN A 19 -4.78 -6.27 -32.44
C GLN A 19 -5.57 -5.33 -33.33
N GLY A 20 -6.62 -4.70 -32.79
CA GLY A 20 -7.38 -3.68 -33.50
C GLY A 20 -6.51 -2.49 -33.93
N TYR A 21 -5.69 -1.98 -33.01
CA TYR A 21 -4.72 -0.91 -33.29
C TYR A 21 -3.62 -1.34 -34.24
N PHE A 22 -3.11 -2.57 -34.11
CA PHE A 22 -2.09 -3.16 -35.00
C PHE A 22 -2.55 -3.22 -36.46
N LYS A 23 -3.80 -3.61 -36.70
CA LYS A 23 -4.37 -3.70 -38.05
C LYS A 23 -4.68 -2.34 -38.66
N ASN A 24 -4.91 -1.34 -37.87
CA ASN A 24 -5.19 0.03 -38.30
C ASN A 24 -4.02 0.92 -37.82
N PRO A 25 -2.95 1.07 -38.59
CA PRO A 25 -1.67 1.59 -38.10
C PRO A 25 -1.80 3.04 -37.62
N THR A 26 -2.04 3.17 -36.34
CA THR A 26 -2.10 4.41 -35.57
C THR A 26 -1.21 4.25 -34.34
N ASN A 27 0.03 3.76 -34.54
CA ASN A 27 0.95 3.57 -33.42
C ASN A 27 1.50 4.91 -32.91
N GLN A 28 0.58 5.76 -32.49
CA GLN A 28 0.86 7.06 -31.89
C GLN A 28 1.33 6.86 -30.46
N THR A 29 2.17 7.77 -29.99
CA THR A 29 2.47 7.90 -28.58
C THR A 29 1.24 8.38 -27.84
N VAL A 30 0.95 7.77 -26.71
CA VAL A 30 -0.20 8.13 -25.88
C VAL A 30 0.24 8.34 -24.44
N ILE A 31 -0.63 8.99 -23.69
CA ILE A 31 -0.47 9.20 -22.25
C ILE A 31 -1.64 8.54 -21.54
N PHE A 32 -1.31 7.65 -20.61
CA PHE A 32 -2.27 7.09 -19.67
C PHE A 32 -1.90 7.46 -18.25
N ASP A 33 -2.90 7.75 -17.44
CA ASP A 33 -2.73 7.98 -16.00
C ASP A 33 -3.42 6.91 -15.20
N MET A 34 -2.71 6.41 -14.19
CA MET A 34 -3.26 5.64 -13.08
C MET A 34 -3.56 6.59 -11.93
N PHE A 35 -4.79 6.56 -11.41
CA PHE A 35 -5.24 7.33 -10.25
C PHE A 35 -6.37 6.60 -9.53
N TYR A 36 -6.69 7.03 -8.30
CA TYR A 36 -7.85 6.50 -7.56
C TYR A 36 -8.80 7.63 -7.16
N ARG A 37 -10.02 7.30 -6.73
CA ARG A 37 -11.09 8.31 -6.53
C ARG A 37 -11.44 8.56 -5.08
N ASN A 38 -11.32 7.56 -4.22
CA ASN A 38 -11.74 7.64 -2.83
C ASN A 38 -10.70 6.99 -1.93
N ASN A 39 -10.39 7.62 -0.82
CA ASN A 39 -9.51 7.04 0.18
C ASN A 39 -10.17 5.83 0.86
N PRO A 40 -9.44 4.73 1.06
CA PRO A 40 -9.97 3.56 1.77
C PRO A 40 -10.50 3.93 3.16
N CYS A 41 -11.61 3.31 3.52
CA CYS A 41 -12.29 3.51 4.83
C CYS A 41 -12.65 4.97 5.14
N GLY A 42 -12.85 5.82 4.14
CA GLY A 42 -13.10 7.25 4.33
C GLY A 42 -11.95 7.99 5.02
N GLY A 43 -10.73 7.49 4.91
CA GLY A 43 -9.53 8.11 5.46
C GLY A 43 -9.14 9.41 4.73
N GLY A 44 -8.20 10.18 5.29
CA GLY A 44 -7.77 11.44 4.70
C GLY A 44 -6.76 11.29 3.55
N PHE A 45 -6.09 10.14 3.45
CA PHE A 45 -5.04 9.87 2.45
C PHE A 45 -4.88 8.36 2.20
N ALA A 46 -4.05 8.02 1.21
CA ALA A 46 -3.53 6.69 1.00
C ALA A 46 -1.99 6.70 0.92
N ILE A 47 -1.37 5.51 0.99
CA ILE A 47 0.08 5.33 0.85
C ILE A 47 0.36 4.67 -0.48
N CYS A 48 1.19 5.27 -1.32
CA CYS A 48 1.65 4.68 -2.58
C CYS A 48 2.56 3.48 -2.31
N ALA A 49 2.20 2.31 -2.83
CA ALA A 49 3.02 1.11 -2.73
C ALA A 49 2.78 0.18 -3.93
N GLY A 50 3.78 -0.64 -4.27
CA GLY A 50 3.72 -1.59 -5.40
C GLY A 50 4.49 -1.14 -6.64
N LEU A 51 5.12 0.02 -6.64
CA LEU A 51 5.91 0.53 -7.77
C LEU A 51 7.07 -0.39 -8.14
N GLU A 52 7.78 -0.94 -7.16
CA GLU A 52 8.89 -1.86 -7.43
C GLU A 52 8.44 -3.06 -8.28
N GLN A 53 7.27 -3.65 -7.96
CA GLN A 53 6.72 -4.77 -8.71
C GLN A 53 6.18 -4.36 -10.09
N VAL A 54 5.71 -3.12 -10.24
CA VAL A 54 5.37 -2.56 -11.56
C VAL A 54 6.63 -2.48 -12.43
N ILE A 55 7.73 -1.95 -11.90
CA ILE A 55 8.98 -1.84 -12.66
C ILE A 55 9.55 -3.22 -12.99
N GLU A 56 9.54 -4.16 -12.03
CA GLU A 56 9.95 -5.55 -12.27
C GLU A 56 9.12 -6.22 -13.36
N TYR A 57 7.80 -6.00 -13.38
CA TYR A 57 6.92 -6.49 -14.45
C TYR A 57 7.32 -5.92 -15.81
N ILE A 58 7.50 -4.60 -15.91
CA ILE A 58 7.89 -3.92 -17.17
C ILE A 58 9.24 -4.42 -17.71
N GLU A 59 10.23 -4.59 -16.84
CA GLU A 59 11.56 -5.08 -17.23
C GLU A 59 11.54 -6.54 -17.73
N ASN A 60 10.58 -7.35 -17.23
CA ASN A 60 10.46 -8.76 -17.57
C ASN A 60 9.35 -9.05 -18.60
N LEU A 61 8.66 -8.02 -19.10
CA LEU A 61 7.53 -8.16 -20.03
C LEU A 61 7.99 -8.70 -21.38
N HIS A 62 7.60 -9.95 -21.71
CA HIS A 62 7.89 -10.62 -22.96
C HIS A 62 6.94 -11.81 -23.18
N PHE A 63 6.52 -12.05 -24.40
CA PHE A 63 5.74 -13.24 -24.74
C PHE A 63 6.69 -14.38 -25.11
N ASP A 64 6.62 -15.49 -24.39
CA ASP A 64 7.37 -16.71 -24.73
C ASP A 64 6.62 -17.58 -25.76
N GLU A 65 7.27 -18.65 -26.24
CA GLU A 65 6.68 -19.54 -27.25
C GLU A 65 5.37 -20.18 -26.77
N ASP A 66 5.29 -20.53 -25.49
CA ASP A 66 4.08 -21.12 -24.89
C ASP A 66 2.93 -20.09 -24.82
N ASP A 67 3.23 -18.82 -24.56
CA ASP A 67 2.26 -17.73 -24.55
C ASP A 67 1.67 -17.53 -25.95
N ILE A 68 2.52 -17.48 -26.96
CA ILE A 68 2.11 -17.33 -28.36
C ILE A 68 1.27 -18.53 -28.84
N GLU A 69 1.69 -19.74 -28.51
CA GLU A 69 0.92 -20.95 -28.86
C GLU A 69 -0.44 -21.00 -28.18
N TYR A 70 -0.49 -20.63 -26.91
CA TYR A 70 -1.75 -20.49 -26.18
C TYR A 70 -2.69 -19.48 -26.85
N LEU A 71 -2.20 -18.29 -27.19
CA LEU A 71 -2.98 -17.26 -27.87
C LEU A 71 -3.43 -17.69 -29.26
N ARG A 72 -2.58 -18.39 -30.02
CA ARG A 72 -2.93 -18.99 -31.32
C ARG A 72 -4.08 -19.98 -31.19
N GLY A 73 -4.04 -20.82 -30.17
CA GLY A 73 -5.10 -21.79 -29.87
C GLY A 73 -6.46 -21.20 -29.56
N GLN A 74 -6.53 -19.92 -29.15
CA GLN A 74 -7.80 -19.22 -28.93
C GLN A 74 -8.54 -18.88 -30.24
N GLY A 75 -7.86 -18.85 -31.39
CA GLY A 75 -8.46 -18.54 -32.70
C GLY A 75 -8.94 -17.08 -32.86
N LEU A 76 -8.55 -16.18 -31.94
CA LEU A 76 -8.94 -14.76 -31.95
C LEU A 76 -7.91 -13.86 -32.63
N PHE A 77 -6.66 -14.28 -32.67
CA PHE A 77 -5.53 -13.45 -33.07
C PHE A 77 -4.95 -13.92 -34.41
N GLY A 78 -4.66 -12.97 -35.29
CA GLY A 78 -4.01 -13.25 -36.58
C GLY A 78 -2.52 -13.50 -36.43
N GLU A 79 -1.93 -14.32 -37.34
CA GLU A 79 -0.52 -14.71 -37.27
C GLU A 79 0.45 -13.53 -37.32
N GLU A 80 0.15 -12.48 -38.06
CA GLU A 80 0.99 -11.27 -38.10
C GLU A 80 1.05 -10.56 -36.74
N PHE A 81 -0.07 -10.53 -36.01
CA PHE A 81 -0.13 -9.96 -34.66
C PHE A 81 0.58 -10.87 -33.64
N LEU A 82 0.43 -12.18 -33.74
CA LEU A 82 1.16 -13.14 -32.91
C LEU A 82 2.68 -13.04 -33.14
N ALA A 83 3.12 -12.87 -34.37
CA ALA A 83 4.54 -12.62 -34.68
C ALA A 83 5.02 -11.28 -34.08
N TYR A 84 4.20 -10.23 -34.10
CA TYR A 84 4.50 -8.97 -33.41
C TYR A 84 4.64 -9.16 -31.90
N LEU A 85 3.75 -9.91 -31.27
CA LEU A 85 3.81 -10.20 -29.84
C LEU A 85 5.07 -10.98 -29.44
N ALA A 86 5.51 -11.94 -30.28
CA ALA A 86 6.73 -12.72 -30.03
C ALA A 86 8.00 -11.84 -29.94
N GLU A 87 8.01 -10.70 -30.61
CA GLU A 87 9.13 -9.73 -30.59
C GLU A 87 8.84 -8.52 -29.66
N PHE A 88 7.73 -8.57 -28.92
CA PHE A 88 7.27 -7.44 -28.12
C PHE A 88 8.25 -7.11 -27.00
N LYS A 89 8.51 -5.82 -26.85
CA LYS A 89 9.22 -5.23 -25.70
C LYS A 89 8.55 -3.89 -25.40
N PHE A 90 8.35 -3.60 -24.14
CA PHE A 90 7.83 -2.30 -23.72
C PHE A 90 8.84 -1.18 -24.04
N ARG A 91 8.38 -0.12 -24.69
CA ARG A 91 9.22 0.99 -25.22
C ARG A 91 8.82 2.37 -24.67
N GLY A 92 8.04 2.38 -23.59
CA GLY A 92 7.55 3.62 -23.02
C GLY A 92 8.39 4.15 -21.87
N ASP A 93 8.04 5.36 -21.46
CA ASP A 93 8.51 6.02 -20.26
C ASP A 93 7.42 5.94 -19.19
N ILE A 94 7.81 5.75 -17.93
CA ILE A 94 6.88 5.73 -16.79
C ILE A 94 7.35 6.76 -15.78
N TYR A 95 6.45 7.65 -15.43
CA TYR A 95 6.58 8.60 -14.33
C TYR A 95 5.70 8.13 -13.18
N SER A 96 6.21 8.21 -11.95
CA SER A 96 5.47 7.74 -10.77
C SER A 96 5.81 8.55 -9.54
N PHE A 97 4.89 8.58 -8.59
CA PHE A 97 5.22 8.94 -7.21
C PHE A 97 6.19 7.89 -6.65
N PRO A 98 7.21 8.29 -5.88
CA PRO A 98 8.02 7.34 -5.12
C PRO A 98 7.17 6.47 -4.19
N GLU A 99 7.58 5.21 -3.97
CA GLU A 99 6.91 4.38 -2.97
C GLU A 99 6.98 5.04 -1.58
N GLY A 100 5.91 4.92 -0.83
CA GLY A 100 5.76 5.56 0.46
C GLY A 100 5.21 6.99 0.39
N THR A 101 5.05 7.58 -0.78
CA THR A 101 4.42 8.90 -0.91
C THR A 101 2.99 8.84 -0.38
N ILE A 102 2.63 9.77 0.49
CA ILE A 102 1.25 10.03 0.86
C ILE A 102 0.55 10.62 -0.36
N MET A 103 -0.56 10.02 -0.78
CA MET A 103 -1.26 10.39 -2.00
C MET A 103 -2.75 10.63 -1.74
N TYR A 104 -3.37 11.39 -2.64
CA TYR A 104 -4.76 11.81 -2.51
C TYR A 104 -5.58 11.47 -3.76
N PRO A 105 -6.92 11.42 -3.66
CA PRO A 105 -7.79 11.09 -4.79
C PRO A 105 -7.59 12.01 -6.00
N ASN A 106 -7.67 11.41 -7.21
CA ASN A 106 -7.59 12.06 -8.52
C ASN A 106 -6.20 12.63 -8.90
N GLU A 107 -5.17 12.33 -8.15
CA GLU A 107 -3.78 12.58 -8.55
C GLU A 107 -3.34 11.52 -9.57
N PRO A 108 -2.65 11.89 -10.66
CA PRO A 108 -1.99 10.92 -11.53
C PRO A 108 -0.77 10.33 -10.83
N VAL A 109 -0.98 9.21 -10.13
CA VAL A 109 0.08 8.54 -9.33
C VAL A 109 1.13 7.91 -10.23
N ILE A 110 0.68 7.28 -11.33
CA ILE A 110 1.54 6.76 -12.38
C ILE A 110 1.08 7.32 -13.71
N THR A 111 2.01 7.86 -14.49
CA THR A 111 1.79 8.31 -15.86
C THR A 111 2.66 7.48 -16.80
N VAL A 112 2.03 6.83 -17.77
CA VAL A 112 2.69 6.05 -18.83
C VAL A 112 2.66 6.84 -20.13
N VAL A 113 3.84 7.10 -20.70
CA VAL A 113 4.03 7.75 -22.01
C VAL A 113 4.65 6.74 -22.95
N ALA A 114 3.88 6.15 -23.85
CA ALA A 114 4.32 5.02 -24.66
C ALA A 114 3.58 4.93 -25.99
N PRO A 115 4.08 4.13 -26.96
CA PRO A 115 3.26 3.70 -28.09
C PRO A 115 1.94 3.09 -27.61
N LEU A 116 0.85 3.32 -28.34
CA LEU A 116 -0.51 2.96 -27.93
C LEU A 116 -0.65 1.50 -27.53
N LEU A 117 -0.03 0.57 -28.28
CA LEU A 117 -0.08 -0.85 -27.99
C LEU A 117 0.63 -1.18 -26.67
N ASP A 118 1.78 -0.57 -26.45
CA ASP A 118 2.60 -0.77 -25.25
C ASP A 118 1.85 -0.25 -24.00
N ALA A 119 1.30 0.97 -24.10
CA ALA A 119 0.55 1.59 -23.01
C ALA A 119 -0.73 0.83 -22.65
N GLN A 120 -1.42 0.22 -23.65
CA GLN A 120 -2.64 -0.53 -23.42
C GLN A 120 -2.39 -1.84 -22.67
N LEU A 121 -1.33 -2.57 -23.00
CA LEU A 121 -1.05 -3.90 -22.44
C LEU A 121 -0.81 -3.90 -20.92
N VAL A 122 -0.30 -2.83 -20.37
CA VAL A 122 0.20 -2.79 -18.99
C VAL A 122 -0.84 -2.40 -17.95
N GLU A 123 -2.08 -2.11 -18.37
CA GLU A 123 -3.16 -1.61 -17.49
C GLU A 123 -3.41 -2.54 -16.30
N THR A 124 -3.76 -3.81 -16.57
CA THR A 124 -4.14 -4.76 -15.51
C THR A 124 -3.00 -5.02 -14.53
N ALA A 125 -1.77 -5.20 -15.02
CA ALA A 125 -0.62 -5.47 -14.16
C ALA A 125 -0.26 -4.28 -13.25
N ILE A 126 -0.26 -3.06 -13.78
CA ILE A 126 -0.03 -1.83 -12.99
C ILE A 126 -1.09 -1.70 -11.90
N LEU A 127 -2.37 -1.81 -12.28
CA LEU A 127 -3.48 -1.66 -11.34
C LEU A 127 -3.45 -2.72 -10.24
N LEU A 128 -3.17 -3.98 -10.57
CA LEU A 128 -3.13 -5.07 -9.61
C LEU A 128 -2.08 -4.84 -8.53
N GLN A 129 -0.84 -4.48 -8.92
CA GLN A 129 0.26 -4.28 -7.98
C GLN A 129 0.02 -3.08 -7.06
N VAL A 130 -0.40 -1.95 -7.64
CA VAL A 130 -0.61 -0.72 -6.86
C VAL A 130 -1.87 -0.79 -6.00
N ASN A 131 -2.97 -1.31 -6.51
CA ASN A 131 -4.21 -1.45 -5.75
C ASN A 131 -4.01 -2.27 -4.48
N HIS A 132 -3.44 -3.47 -4.61
CA HIS A 132 -3.27 -4.37 -3.48
C HIS A 132 -2.31 -3.78 -2.43
N GLN A 133 -1.11 -3.36 -2.85
CA GLN A 133 -0.10 -2.94 -1.89
C GLN A 133 -0.44 -1.58 -1.26
N SER A 134 -0.98 -0.63 -2.03
CA SER A 134 -1.43 0.65 -1.46
C SER A 134 -2.58 0.48 -0.47
N LEU A 135 -3.53 -0.42 -0.77
CA LEU A 135 -4.63 -0.74 0.15
C LEU A 135 -4.12 -1.29 1.48
N ILE A 136 -3.24 -2.30 1.44
CA ILE A 136 -2.72 -2.95 2.65
C ILE A 136 -1.80 -2.01 3.44
N ALA A 137 -0.96 -1.21 2.78
CA ALA A 137 -0.13 -0.21 3.45
C ALA A 137 -0.99 0.83 4.19
N THR A 138 -2.02 1.34 3.51
CA THR A 138 -2.97 2.32 4.08
C THR A 138 -3.75 1.72 5.25
N LYS A 139 -4.28 0.50 5.11
CA LYS A 139 -4.96 -0.22 6.19
C LYS A 139 -4.06 -0.44 7.39
N THR A 140 -2.83 -0.87 7.14
CA THR A 140 -1.85 -1.08 8.21
C THR A 140 -1.51 0.21 8.93
N ARG A 141 -1.39 1.33 8.22
CA ARG A 141 -1.14 2.63 8.86
C ARG A 141 -2.25 3.01 9.84
N ARG A 142 -3.52 2.78 9.49
CA ARG A 142 -4.64 3.01 10.40
C ARG A 142 -4.50 2.16 11.67
N ILE A 143 -4.17 0.88 11.52
CA ILE A 143 -3.96 -0.06 12.64
C ILE A 143 -2.77 0.39 13.51
N VAL A 144 -1.65 0.75 12.92
CA VAL A 144 -0.45 1.24 13.64
C VAL A 144 -0.77 2.52 14.42
N ARG A 145 -1.52 3.45 13.82
CA ARG A 145 -1.95 4.67 14.50
C ARG A 145 -2.83 4.37 15.73
N SER A 146 -3.77 3.42 15.61
CA SER A 146 -4.64 3.03 16.72
C SER A 146 -3.88 2.40 17.90
N ALA A 147 -2.72 1.82 17.64
CA ALA A 147 -1.86 1.20 18.65
C ALA A 147 -1.13 2.22 19.57
N LYS A 148 -1.23 3.52 19.27
CA LYS A 148 -0.67 4.61 20.11
C LYS A 148 0.80 4.35 20.50
N GLY A 149 1.65 4.10 19.50
CA GLY A 149 3.10 3.86 19.67
C GLY A 149 3.50 2.43 20.04
N ARG A 150 2.55 1.53 20.23
CA ARG A 150 2.85 0.10 20.47
C ARG A 150 3.15 -0.61 19.16
N ALA A 151 4.00 -1.62 19.24
CA ALA A 151 4.38 -2.41 18.07
C ALA A 151 3.17 -3.18 17.49
N VAL A 152 3.09 -3.18 16.15
CA VAL A 152 2.12 -3.98 15.39
C VAL A 152 2.90 -4.90 14.45
N SER A 153 2.66 -6.21 14.50
CA SER A 153 3.21 -7.21 13.59
C SER A 153 2.12 -7.79 12.70
N ASP A 154 2.46 -8.06 11.43
CA ASP A 154 1.58 -8.79 10.52
C ASP A 154 1.57 -10.29 10.83
N PHE A 155 0.39 -10.84 11.15
CA PHE A 155 0.13 -12.27 11.36
C PHE A 155 -0.92 -12.80 10.37
N GLY A 156 -1.02 -12.19 9.18
CA GLY A 156 -2.14 -12.37 8.27
C GLY A 156 -2.00 -13.48 7.22
N ALA A 157 -0.81 -14.02 6.97
CA ALA A 157 -0.52 -14.86 5.81
C ALA A 157 -1.59 -15.94 5.52
N ARG A 158 -1.98 -16.73 6.54
CA ARG A 158 -2.97 -17.82 6.38
C ARG A 158 -4.40 -17.36 6.10
N ARG A 159 -4.66 -16.07 6.13
CA ARG A 159 -5.95 -15.43 5.85
C ARG A 159 -5.92 -14.57 4.58
N ALA A 160 -4.76 -14.41 3.97
CA ALA A 160 -4.64 -13.71 2.69
C ALA A 160 -5.39 -14.47 1.57
N HIS A 161 -5.79 -13.74 0.53
CA HIS A 161 -6.59 -14.30 -0.55
C HIS A 161 -5.81 -15.23 -1.49
N ASN A 162 -4.48 -15.15 -1.47
CA ASN A 162 -3.57 -16.06 -2.19
C ASN A 162 -2.16 -15.89 -1.61
N MET A 163 -1.20 -16.71 -2.07
CA MET A 163 0.20 -16.65 -1.63
C MET A 163 0.85 -15.31 -1.99
N ASP A 164 0.62 -14.76 -3.18
CA ASP A 164 1.15 -13.45 -3.56
C ASP A 164 0.57 -12.34 -2.68
N ALA A 165 -0.73 -12.41 -2.36
CA ALA A 165 -1.35 -11.48 -1.41
C ALA A 165 -0.77 -11.60 0.00
N ALA A 166 -0.34 -12.79 0.43
CA ALA A 166 0.36 -12.94 1.70
C ALA A 166 1.75 -12.30 1.70
N VAL A 167 2.52 -12.51 0.63
CA VAL A 167 3.92 -12.05 0.52
C VAL A 167 3.98 -10.53 0.29
N TYR A 168 3.28 -10.03 -0.72
CA TYR A 168 3.24 -8.59 -1.03
C TYR A 168 2.40 -7.81 -0.01
N GLY A 169 1.41 -8.44 0.60
CA GLY A 169 0.67 -7.85 1.72
C GLY A 169 1.54 -7.64 2.94
N ALA A 170 2.43 -8.59 3.28
CA ALA A 170 3.42 -8.42 4.34
C ALA A 170 4.40 -7.28 4.04
N ARG A 171 4.87 -7.16 2.77
CA ARG A 171 5.68 -6.03 2.31
C ARG A 171 4.95 -4.71 2.52
N ALA A 172 3.74 -4.62 2.05
CA ALA A 172 2.91 -3.42 2.16
C ALA A 172 2.60 -3.06 3.64
N ALA A 173 2.34 -4.07 4.48
CA ALA A 173 2.15 -3.86 5.91
C ALA A 173 3.38 -3.26 6.58
N TYR A 174 4.57 -3.69 6.19
CA TYR A 174 5.82 -3.13 6.70
C TYR A 174 6.01 -1.67 6.28
N ILE A 175 5.73 -1.34 5.02
CA ILE A 175 5.69 0.05 4.52
C ILE A 175 4.71 0.89 5.32
N GLY A 176 3.51 0.37 5.62
CA GLY A 176 2.47 1.03 6.43
C GLY A 176 2.82 1.21 7.90
N GLY A 177 3.95 0.65 8.37
CA GLY A 177 4.48 0.86 9.72
C GLY A 177 4.49 -0.37 10.63
N ALA A 178 4.08 -1.56 10.17
CA ALA A 178 4.27 -2.79 10.94
C ALA A 178 5.76 -3.01 11.25
N VAL A 179 6.08 -3.56 12.42
CA VAL A 179 7.47 -3.78 12.85
C VAL A 179 8.06 -5.08 12.31
N GLY A 180 7.22 -5.98 11.77
CA GLY A 180 7.64 -7.26 11.21
C GLY A 180 6.45 -8.08 10.75
N THR A 181 6.73 -9.27 10.24
CA THR A 181 5.74 -10.23 9.73
C THR A 181 5.99 -11.64 10.22
N ALA A 182 4.95 -12.47 10.32
CA ALA A 182 5.08 -13.90 10.52
C ALA A 182 5.34 -14.66 9.20
N THR A 183 5.29 -13.99 8.06
CA THR A 183 5.48 -14.58 6.73
C THR A 183 6.95 -14.68 6.40
N VAL A 184 7.56 -15.87 6.66
CA VAL A 184 9.01 -16.09 6.53
C VAL A 184 9.53 -15.78 5.13
N LEU A 185 8.76 -16.14 4.07
CA LEU A 185 9.12 -15.85 2.68
C LEU A 185 9.22 -14.34 2.41
N ALA A 186 8.28 -13.54 2.95
CA ALA A 186 8.35 -12.09 2.83
C ALA A 186 9.56 -11.51 3.56
N GLY A 187 9.89 -12.07 4.75
CA GLY A 187 11.11 -11.73 5.45
C GLY A 187 12.36 -11.95 4.63
N GLN A 188 12.45 -13.10 3.95
CA GLN A 188 13.57 -13.43 3.07
C GLN A 188 13.64 -12.54 1.84
N MET A 189 12.50 -12.34 1.15
CA MET A 189 12.47 -11.59 -0.12
C MET A 189 12.73 -10.09 0.05
N PHE A 190 12.24 -9.50 1.15
CA PHE A 190 12.24 -8.04 1.35
C PHE A 190 13.07 -7.60 2.55
N ASN A 191 13.79 -8.51 3.19
CA ASN A 191 14.57 -8.23 4.40
C ASN A 191 13.73 -7.62 5.55
N ILE A 192 12.49 -8.11 5.71
CA ILE A 192 11.59 -7.68 6.79
C ILE A 192 11.87 -8.51 8.03
N PRO A 193 11.94 -7.91 9.25
CA PRO A 193 12.05 -8.66 10.48
C PRO A 193 10.93 -9.69 10.62
N ILE A 194 11.29 -10.96 10.87
CA ILE A 194 10.28 -11.99 11.12
C ILE A 194 9.98 -12.07 12.62
N SER A 195 8.70 -12.22 12.95
CA SER A 195 8.23 -12.34 14.33
C SER A 195 7.11 -13.37 14.43
N GLY A 196 7.04 -14.01 15.56
CA GLY A 196 6.00 -14.99 15.83
C GLY A 196 6.22 -15.64 17.20
N THR A 197 5.27 -16.48 17.60
CA THR A 197 5.34 -17.26 18.82
C THR A 197 4.98 -18.71 18.50
N MET A 198 4.41 -19.45 19.44
CA MET A 198 3.87 -20.79 19.21
C MET A 198 2.40 -20.76 18.81
N ALA A 199 1.87 -21.89 18.36
CA ALA A 199 0.44 -22.14 18.18
C ALA A 199 -0.12 -22.97 19.34
N HIS A 200 -1.46 -22.99 19.49
CA HIS A 200 -2.13 -23.83 20.49
C HIS A 200 -1.79 -25.32 20.33
N SER A 201 -1.55 -25.80 19.11
CA SER A 201 -1.15 -27.19 18.84
C SER A 201 0.16 -27.59 19.53
N TRP A 202 1.09 -26.65 19.74
CA TRP A 202 2.29 -26.90 20.53
C TRP A 202 1.94 -27.23 21.98
N VAL A 203 1.07 -26.43 22.59
CA VAL A 203 0.66 -26.65 24.00
C VAL A 203 -0.14 -27.96 24.11
N MET A 204 -1.03 -28.25 23.17
CA MET A 204 -1.88 -29.43 23.15
C MET A 204 -1.10 -30.75 22.88
N PHE A 205 0.07 -30.68 22.29
CA PHE A 205 0.91 -31.84 21.98
C PHE A 205 1.49 -32.49 23.24
N TYR A 206 1.80 -31.68 24.24
CA TYR A 206 2.38 -32.16 25.52
C TYR A 206 1.30 -32.60 26.50
N ARG A 207 1.69 -33.34 27.52
CA ARG A 207 0.75 -33.86 28.53
C ARG A 207 0.09 -32.77 29.35
N ASP A 208 0.87 -31.72 29.66
CA ASP A 208 0.37 -30.56 30.36
C ASP A 208 1.01 -29.26 29.80
N GLU A 209 0.39 -28.15 30.12
CA GLU A 209 0.79 -26.83 29.62
C GLU A 209 2.17 -26.39 30.14
N PHE A 210 2.57 -26.77 31.38
CA PHE A 210 3.87 -26.43 31.90
C PHE A 210 4.99 -27.16 31.15
N GLU A 211 4.81 -28.43 30.81
CA GLU A 211 5.75 -29.20 30.00
C GLU A 211 5.98 -28.56 28.65
N ALA A 212 4.87 -28.11 27.98
CA ALA A 212 4.96 -27.40 26.74
C ALA A 212 5.75 -26.09 26.85
N PHE A 213 5.50 -25.31 27.88
CA PHE A 213 6.20 -24.05 28.15
C PHE A 213 7.67 -24.26 28.47
N LYS A 214 7.99 -25.26 29.26
CA LYS A 214 9.35 -25.66 29.61
C LYS A 214 10.15 -25.97 28.34
N HIS A 215 9.67 -26.89 27.52
CA HIS A 215 10.37 -27.26 26.29
C HIS A 215 10.54 -26.07 25.32
N TYR A 216 9.57 -25.17 25.22
CA TYR A 216 9.73 -23.97 24.40
C TYR A 216 10.81 -23.04 24.97
N ALA A 217 10.82 -22.82 26.28
CA ALA A 217 11.80 -21.98 26.96
C ALA A 217 13.24 -22.56 26.89
N GLU A 218 13.39 -23.88 27.01
CA GLU A 218 14.68 -24.57 26.84
C GLU A 218 15.27 -24.39 25.43
N ASN A 219 14.41 -24.41 24.39
CA ASN A 219 14.84 -24.22 22.99
C ASN A 219 15.07 -22.75 22.62
N TYR A 220 14.29 -21.79 23.18
CA TYR A 220 14.33 -20.39 22.83
C TYR A 220 14.45 -19.46 24.05
N PRO A 221 15.50 -19.63 24.92
CA PRO A 221 15.56 -18.97 26.21
C PRO A 221 15.64 -17.43 26.13
N ASP A 222 16.20 -16.89 25.05
CA ASP A 222 16.32 -15.44 24.82
C ASP A 222 15.10 -14.81 24.15
N ALA A 223 14.18 -15.63 23.63
CA ALA A 223 13.04 -15.16 22.84
C ALA A 223 11.69 -15.78 23.31
N THR A 224 11.64 -16.28 24.56
CA THR A 224 10.46 -16.98 25.05
C THR A 224 9.27 -16.05 25.22
N VAL A 225 8.24 -16.27 24.40
CA VAL A 225 6.89 -15.68 24.51
C VAL A 225 5.89 -16.83 24.55
N LEU A 226 5.13 -16.96 25.64
CA LEU A 226 4.26 -18.11 25.89
C LEU A 226 2.79 -17.79 25.57
N LEU A 227 2.13 -18.69 24.84
CA LEU A 227 0.70 -18.59 24.52
C LEU A 227 -0.11 -19.20 25.66
N VAL A 228 -0.81 -18.36 26.43
CA VAL A 228 -1.34 -18.72 27.75
C VAL A 228 -2.84 -18.98 27.81
N ASP A 229 -3.51 -18.95 26.67
CA ASP A 229 -4.98 -19.06 26.56
C ASP A 229 -5.43 -20.36 25.88
N THR A 230 -4.60 -21.41 25.89
CA THR A 230 -4.99 -22.70 25.33
C THR A 230 -6.11 -23.35 26.15
N TYR A 231 -6.09 -23.20 27.47
CA TYR A 231 -7.09 -23.74 28.38
C TYR A 231 -7.77 -22.66 29.23
N ASP A 232 -7.15 -22.20 30.30
CA ASP A 232 -7.64 -21.15 31.18
C ASP A 232 -6.51 -20.17 31.50
N VAL A 233 -6.63 -18.94 31.03
CA VAL A 233 -5.60 -17.91 31.20
C VAL A 233 -5.19 -17.73 32.67
N VAL A 234 -6.17 -17.67 33.57
CA VAL A 234 -5.97 -17.26 34.97
C VAL A 234 -5.64 -18.45 35.88
N LYS A 235 -6.27 -19.60 35.62
CA LYS A 235 -6.10 -20.79 36.49
C LYS A 235 -4.97 -21.69 36.04
N SER A 236 -4.57 -21.63 34.77
CA SER A 236 -3.55 -22.51 34.18
C SER A 236 -2.44 -21.73 33.48
N GLY A 237 -2.76 -20.98 32.43
CA GLY A 237 -1.77 -20.36 31.53
C GLY A 237 -0.77 -19.45 32.25
N ILE A 238 -1.25 -18.45 32.98
CA ILE A 238 -0.35 -17.53 33.70
C ILE A 238 0.35 -18.17 34.85
N PRO A 239 -0.26 -19.02 35.75
CA PRO A 239 0.46 -19.78 36.75
C PRO A 239 1.59 -20.63 36.17
N ASN A 240 1.36 -21.34 35.06
CA ASN A 240 2.38 -22.15 34.40
C ASN A 240 3.47 -21.32 33.72
N ALA A 241 3.12 -20.13 33.14
CA ALA A 241 4.10 -19.20 32.60
C ALA A 241 5.01 -18.61 33.69
N ILE A 242 4.44 -18.22 34.84
CA ILE A 242 5.23 -17.79 36.02
C ILE A 242 6.13 -18.88 36.53
N ARG A 243 5.60 -20.10 36.61
CA ARG A 243 6.39 -21.27 37.01
C ARG A 243 7.53 -21.50 36.03
N CYS A 244 7.31 -21.48 34.74
CA CYS A 244 8.32 -21.60 33.69
C CYS A 244 9.39 -20.50 33.79
N ALA A 245 9.00 -19.25 34.05
CA ALA A 245 9.94 -18.15 34.25
C ALA A 245 10.90 -18.47 35.45
N LYS A 246 10.34 -18.91 36.57
CA LYS A 246 11.12 -19.13 37.81
C LYS A 246 11.91 -20.44 37.85
N GLU A 247 11.30 -21.53 37.36
CA GLU A 247 11.93 -22.87 37.47
C GLU A 247 12.81 -23.20 36.26
N VAL A 248 12.60 -22.55 35.09
CA VAL A 248 13.36 -22.88 33.88
C VAL A 248 14.23 -21.69 33.43
N LEU A 249 13.69 -20.51 33.24
CA LEU A 249 14.45 -19.39 32.67
C LEU A 249 15.39 -18.73 33.68
N GLU A 250 14.94 -18.43 34.91
CA GLU A 250 15.79 -17.79 35.92
C GLU A 250 17.05 -18.61 36.27
N PRO A 251 16.99 -19.94 36.42
CA PRO A 251 18.20 -20.74 36.61
C PRO A 251 19.19 -20.70 35.45
N MET A 252 18.70 -20.40 34.22
CA MET A 252 19.53 -20.19 33.02
C MET A 252 20.06 -18.75 32.90
N GLY A 253 19.75 -17.87 33.88
CA GLY A 253 20.06 -16.44 33.79
C GLY A 253 19.24 -15.69 32.75
N LYS A 254 18.07 -16.22 32.41
CA LYS A 254 17.18 -15.65 31.35
C LYS A 254 15.87 -15.12 31.93
N ARG A 255 15.16 -14.30 31.16
CA ARG A 255 13.89 -13.70 31.57
C ARG A 255 12.80 -14.08 30.58
N LEU A 256 11.59 -14.31 31.09
CA LEU A 256 10.39 -14.45 30.23
C LEU A 256 10.13 -13.12 29.48
N LYS A 257 10.24 -13.16 28.17
CA LYS A 257 10.10 -11.96 27.33
C LYS A 257 8.66 -11.48 27.22
N GLY A 258 7.72 -12.41 27.18
CA GLY A 258 6.31 -12.06 27.10
C GLY A 258 5.37 -13.23 27.21
N ILE A 259 4.10 -12.88 27.29
CA ILE A 259 2.98 -13.81 27.12
C ILE A 259 2.08 -13.31 25.99
N ARG A 260 1.34 -14.23 25.38
CA ARG A 260 0.37 -13.92 24.33
C ARG A 260 -1.03 -14.35 24.71
N LEU A 261 -1.99 -13.44 24.49
CA LEU A 261 -3.42 -13.68 24.60
C LEU A 261 -4.03 -13.63 23.19
N ASP A 262 -4.73 -14.67 22.80
CA ASP A 262 -5.34 -14.82 21.45
C ASP A 262 -6.88 -14.95 21.52
N SER A 263 -7.48 -14.89 22.70
CA SER A 263 -8.93 -15.08 22.90
C SER A 263 -9.45 -14.37 24.14
N GLY A 264 -10.79 -14.30 24.23
CA GLY A 264 -11.50 -13.73 25.37
C GLY A 264 -11.59 -12.20 25.35
N ASP A 265 -11.96 -11.62 26.49
CA ASP A 265 -11.95 -10.17 26.69
C ASP A 265 -10.53 -9.67 26.94
N LEU A 266 -9.88 -9.19 25.86
CA LEU A 266 -8.47 -8.80 25.90
C LEU A 266 -8.20 -7.61 26.83
N ALA A 267 -9.15 -6.67 26.97
CA ALA A 267 -9.00 -5.53 27.88
C ALA A 267 -9.03 -6.00 29.34
N TYR A 268 -10.01 -6.83 29.70
CA TYR A 268 -10.12 -7.39 31.04
C TYR A 268 -8.96 -8.33 31.38
N LEU A 269 -8.67 -9.28 30.49
CA LEU A 269 -7.63 -10.29 30.72
C LEU A 269 -6.26 -9.65 30.84
N SER A 270 -5.89 -8.71 29.98
CA SER A 270 -4.55 -8.07 30.03
C SER A 270 -4.31 -7.33 31.33
N LYS A 271 -5.32 -6.64 31.90
CA LYS A 271 -5.22 -5.98 33.21
C LYS A 271 -5.00 -6.99 34.33
N ARG A 272 -5.75 -8.08 34.29
CA ARG A 272 -5.63 -9.15 35.30
C ARG A 272 -4.29 -9.87 35.21
N VAL A 273 -3.87 -10.21 34.00
CA VAL A 273 -2.59 -10.83 33.72
C VAL A 273 -1.42 -9.93 34.12
N ARG A 274 -1.48 -8.63 33.83
CA ARG A 274 -0.43 -7.68 34.25
C ARG A 274 -0.24 -7.70 35.77
N LYS A 275 -1.34 -7.66 36.52
CA LYS A 275 -1.27 -7.77 37.97
C LYS A 275 -0.63 -9.07 38.44
N MET A 276 -0.99 -10.22 37.86
CA MET A 276 -0.44 -11.52 38.26
C MET A 276 1.06 -11.61 37.94
N LEU A 277 1.52 -11.07 36.83
CA LEU A 277 2.93 -11.01 36.46
C LEU A 277 3.71 -10.08 37.39
N ASP A 278 3.16 -8.93 37.74
CA ASP A 278 3.78 -7.97 38.65
C ASP A 278 3.91 -8.53 40.08
N ASP A 279 2.83 -9.16 40.58
CA ASP A 279 2.82 -9.84 41.89
C ASP A 279 3.88 -10.96 41.94
N ALA A 280 4.23 -11.57 40.81
CA ALA A 280 5.28 -12.57 40.68
C ALA A 280 6.70 -12.02 40.46
N GLY A 281 6.86 -10.67 40.34
CA GLY A 281 8.14 -10.02 40.06
C GLY A 281 8.56 -10.02 38.60
N LEU A 282 7.61 -10.28 37.67
CA LEU A 282 7.82 -10.30 36.19
C LEU A 282 7.34 -9.00 35.56
N THR A 283 7.76 -7.86 36.10
CA THR A 283 7.31 -6.51 35.67
C THR A 283 7.79 -6.13 34.26
N ASP A 284 8.86 -6.76 33.79
CA ASP A 284 9.44 -6.60 32.45
C ASP A 284 8.83 -7.52 31.38
N CYS A 285 8.03 -8.52 31.80
CA CYS A 285 7.35 -9.45 30.89
C CYS A 285 6.29 -8.71 30.07
N LYS A 286 6.39 -8.79 28.73
CA LYS A 286 5.50 -8.10 27.79
C LYS A 286 4.18 -8.85 27.58
N ILE A 287 3.11 -8.13 27.32
CA ILE A 287 1.80 -8.68 26.96
C ILE A 287 1.54 -8.42 25.48
N VAL A 288 1.52 -9.49 24.70
CA VAL A 288 1.17 -9.50 23.27
C VAL A 288 -0.27 -9.95 23.12
N VAL A 289 -1.05 -9.26 22.31
CA VAL A 289 -2.41 -9.70 21.98
C VAL A 289 -2.60 -9.90 20.48
N SER A 290 -3.45 -10.83 20.14
CA SER A 290 -3.84 -11.16 18.76
C SER A 290 -5.32 -11.57 18.73
N ASN A 291 -5.84 -11.94 17.54
CA ASN A 291 -7.22 -12.32 17.28
C ASN A 291 -8.16 -11.15 16.95
N SER A 292 -8.68 -11.18 15.73
CA SER A 292 -9.75 -10.28 15.23
C SER A 292 -9.53 -8.79 15.45
N LEU A 293 -8.26 -8.37 15.49
CA LEU A 293 -7.85 -6.99 15.73
C LEU A 293 -7.91 -6.15 14.44
N ASP A 294 -8.40 -4.94 14.58
CA ASP A 294 -8.33 -3.84 13.62
C ASP A 294 -8.16 -2.51 14.37
N GLU A 295 -8.15 -1.39 13.65
CA GLU A 295 -8.00 -0.06 14.23
C GLU A 295 -9.06 0.23 15.31
N TRP A 296 -10.29 -0.19 15.12
CA TRP A 296 -11.40 0.08 16.04
C TRP A 296 -11.32 -0.78 17.30
N THR A 297 -11.06 -2.07 17.12
CA THR A 297 -10.92 -3.00 18.25
C THR A 297 -9.72 -2.63 19.11
N ILE A 298 -8.59 -2.25 18.52
CA ILE A 298 -7.40 -1.81 19.23
C ILE A 298 -7.69 -0.53 20.04
N MET A 299 -8.34 0.47 19.43
CA MET A 299 -8.75 1.68 20.14
C MET A 299 -9.61 1.36 21.34
N SER A 300 -10.66 0.56 21.14
CA SER A 300 -11.59 0.18 22.21
C SER A 300 -10.87 -0.54 23.37
N ILE A 301 -9.99 -1.50 23.06
CA ILE A 301 -9.21 -2.22 24.10
C ILE A 301 -8.35 -1.26 24.91
N LEU A 302 -7.68 -0.31 24.25
CA LEU A 302 -6.81 0.66 24.92
C LEU A 302 -7.61 1.68 25.73
N GLU A 303 -8.76 2.13 25.25
CA GLU A 303 -9.67 3.04 25.98
C GLU A 303 -10.24 2.39 27.23
N GLN A 304 -10.47 1.08 27.21
CA GLN A 304 -10.84 0.30 28.39
C GLN A 304 -9.69 0.06 29.38
N GLY A 305 -8.51 0.61 29.14
CA GLY A 305 -7.32 0.49 29.98
C GLY A 305 -6.58 -0.84 29.81
N GLY A 306 -6.67 -1.48 28.67
CA GLY A 306 -5.93 -2.70 28.36
C GLY A 306 -4.41 -2.53 28.52
N CYS A 307 -3.78 -3.41 29.29
CA CYS A 307 -2.34 -3.42 29.56
C CYS A 307 -1.62 -4.25 28.47
N ILE A 308 -1.38 -3.64 27.33
CA ILE A 308 -0.84 -4.32 26.14
C ILE A 308 0.42 -3.62 25.68
N ASP A 309 1.44 -4.39 25.31
CA ASP A 309 2.72 -3.89 24.79
C ASP A 309 2.82 -4.00 23.27
N SER A 310 2.19 -5.01 22.65
CA SER A 310 2.22 -5.18 21.20
C SER A 310 1.03 -5.97 20.68
N PHE A 311 0.77 -5.83 19.38
CA PHE A 311 -0.35 -6.42 18.67
C PHE A 311 0.11 -7.28 17.50
N GLY A 312 -0.39 -8.54 17.43
CA GLY A 312 -0.30 -9.39 16.26
C GLY A 312 -1.60 -9.31 15.47
N VAL A 313 -1.60 -8.64 14.32
CA VAL A 313 -2.80 -8.38 13.54
C VAL A 313 -2.80 -9.24 12.27
N GLY A 314 -3.85 -10.03 12.07
CA GLY A 314 -3.91 -11.01 10.99
C GLY A 314 -4.96 -10.69 9.94
N GLU A 315 -6.12 -11.37 10.03
CA GLU A 315 -7.18 -11.34 9.00
C GLU A 315 -7.57 -9.94 8.56
N ARG A 316 -7.91 -9.07 9.50
CA ARG A 316 -8.48 -7.76 9.17
C ARG A 316 -7.47 -6.79 8.58
N LEU A 317 -6.18 -7.03 8.78
CA LEU A 317 -5.10 -6.31 8.11
C LEU A 317 -4.91 -6.82 6.69
N ILE A 318 -4.62 -8.12 6.53
CA ILE A 318 -4.18 -8.68 5.24
C ILE A 318 -5.30 -8.74 4.18
N THR A 319 -6.55 -8.69 4.60
CA THR A 319 -7.73 -8.63 3.71
C THR A 319 -8.29 -7.21 3.56
N ALA A 320 -7.69 -6.22 4.24
CA ALA A 320 -8.25 -4.87 4.37
C ALA A 320 -9.75 -4.90 4.68
N LYS A 321 -10.14 -5.76 5.63
CA LYS A 321 -11.55 -6.01 5.99
C LYS A 321 -12.25 -4.71 6.32
N SER A 322 -13.28 -4.32 5.92
CA SER A 322 -14.06 -3.08 5.99
C SER A 322 -14.09 -2.32 4.66
N ASP A 323 -13.00 -2.31 3.91
CA ASP A 323 -12.96 -1.71 2.58
C ASP A 323 -11.87 -2.43 1.75
N PRO A 324 -12.22 -3.58 1.12
CA PRO A 324 -11.24 -4.49 0.53
C PRO A 324 -10.81 -4.12 -0.90
N VAL A 325 -11.27 -2.98 -1.43
CA VAL A 325 -11.00 -2.55 -2.80
C VAL A 325 -10.41 -1.15 -2.82
N PHE A 326 -9.22 -0.98 -3.38
CA PHE A 326 -8.60 0.35 -3.54
C PHE A 326 -9.27 1.15 -4.67
N GLY A 327 -9.62 0.49 -5.76
CA GLY A 327 -10.42 1.07 -6.85
C GLY A 327 -9.70 2.07 -7.73
N ALA A 328 -8.38 1.96 -7.89
CA ALA A 328 -7.66 2.75 -8.88
C ALA A 328 -8.08 2.37 -10.30
N VAL A 329 -7.88 3.30 -11.22
CA VAL A 329 -8.21 3.20 -12.64
C VAL A 329 -7.04 3.68 -13.49
N TYR A 330 -7.01 3.21 -14.73
CA TYR A 330 -6.00 3.57 -15.73
C TYR A 330 -6.73 4.16 -16.94
N LYS A 331 -6.45 5.42 -17.29
CA LYS A 331 -7.25 6.13 -18.30
C LYS A 331 -6.37 6.94 -19.22
N ILE A 332 -6.71 6.89 -20.53
CA ILE A 332 -6.05 7.73 -21.53
C ILE A 332 -6.26 9.21 -21.21
N ALA A 333 -5.18 9.97 -21.24
CA ALA A 333 -5.16 11.40 -20.94
C ALA A 333 -4.79 12.24 -22.16
N ALA A 334 -3.99 11.70 -23.09
CA ALA A 334 -3.64 12.39 -24.35
C ALA A 334 -3.22 11.40 -25.44
N VAL A 335 -3.28 11.88 -26.69
CA VAL A 335 -2.76 11.20 -27.89
C VAL A 335 -1.86 12.18 -28.64
N GLU A 336 -0.69 11.74 -29.08
CA GLU A 336 0.21 12.54 -29.91
C GLU A 336 -0.34 12.64 -31.34
N GLU A 337 -0.55 13.86 -31.82
CA GLU A 337 -0.93 14.16 -33.18
C GLU A 337 0.02 15.22 -33.75
N ASN A 338 0.74 14.88 -34.82
CA ASN A 338 1.73 15.76 -35.45
C ASN A 338 2.79 16.31 -34.49
N GLY A 339 3.27 15.49 -33.55
CA GLY A 339 4.29 15.86 -32.58
C GLY A 339 3.76 16.69 -31.40
N VAL A 340 2.44 16.82 -31.23
CA VAL A 340 1.80 17.56 -30.14
C VAL A 340 0.80 16.65 -29.43
N PHE A 341 0.87 16.56 -28.11
CA PHE A 341 -0.11 15.81 -27.32
C PHE A 341 -1.46 16.52 -27.29
N GLN A 342 -2.45 15.91 -27.91
CA GLN A 342 -3.84 16.36 -27.88
C GLN A 342 -4.54 15.75 -26.67
N PRO A 343 -5.03 16.56 -25.73
CA PRO A 343 -5.66 16.05 -24.52
C PRO A 343 -6.94 15.26 -24.83
N ARG A 344 -7.18 14.21 -24.03
CA ARG A 344 -8.38 13.37 -24.06
C ARG A 344 -9.04 13.38 -22.70
N ILE A 345 -10.35 13.53 -22.68
CA ILE A 345 -11.14 13.58 -21.46
C ILE A 345 -12.30 12.60 -21.55
N LYS A 346 -12.51 11.82 -20.50
CA LYS A 346 -13.72 11.04 -20.35
C LYS A 346 -14.78 11.87 -19.64
N ILE A 347 -15.90 12.05 -20.26
CA ILE A 347 -17.11 12.66 -19.67
C ILE A 347 -17.99 11.55 -19.10
N SER A 348 -18.64 11.82 -18.01
CA SER A 348 -19.53 10.86 -17.32
C SER A 348 -20.66 11.62 -16.63
N GLU A 349 -21.82 11.00 -16.54
CA GLU A 349 -22.93 11.47 -15.69
C GLU A 349 -22.50 11.68 -14.23
N ASN A 350 -21.57 10.89 -13.74
CA ASN A 350 -20.95 11.12 -12.44
C ASN A 350 -19.73 12.04 -12.59
N VAL A 351 -19.83 13.25 -12.05
CA VAL A 351 -18.78 14.27 -12.07
C VAL A 351 -17.43 13.73 -11.55
N GLU A 352 -17.46 12.88 -10.52
CA GLU A 352 -16.27 12.22 -9.94
C GLU A 352 -15.53 11.29 -10.92
N LYS A 353 -16.18 10.90 -12.04
CA LYS A 353 -15.58 10.07 -13.09
C LYS A 353 -14.99 10.85 -14.25
N ILE A 354 -15.09 12.17 -14.22
CA ILE A 354 -14.46 13.05 -15.21
C ILE A 354 -12.95 13.05 -14.96
N THR A 355 -12.18 12.73 -16.00
CA THR A 355 -10.72 12.59 -15.89
C THR A 355 -10.00 13.93 -15.98
N ASN A 356 -8.72 13.94 -15.59
CA ASN A 356 -7.81 15.06 -15.74
C ASN A 356 -7.02 14.86 -17.05
N PRO A 357 -7.29 15.65 -18.14
CA PRO A 357 -6.71 15.42 -19.47
C PRO A 357 -5.28 15.96 -19.61
N GLY A 358 -4.58 15.54 -20.67
CA GLY A 358 -3.30 16.09 -21.10
C GLY A 358 -2.10 15.54 -20.31
N LEU A 359 -0.90 15.90 -20.78
CA LEU A 359 0.34 15.68 -20.02
C LEU A 359 0.45 16.73 -18.91
N LYS A 360 0.63 16.27 -17.69
CA LYS A 360 0.57 17.14 -16.50
C LYS A 360 1.55 16.67 -15.44
N LYS A 361 1.80 17.54 -14.48
CA LYS A 361 2.61 17.33 -13.29
C LYS A 361 1.81 17.61 -12.04
N VAL A 362 2.19 16.98 -10.95
CA VAL A 362 1.63 17.23 -9.62
C VAL A 362 2.71 17.79 -8.72
N TYR A 363 2.41 18.90 -8.10
CA TYR A 363 3.29 19.58 -7.15
C TYR A 363 2.65 19.59 -5.78
N ARG A 364 3.33 19.05 -4.78
CA ARG A 364 2.93 19.24 -3.39
C ARG A 364 3.40 20.58 -2.89
N ILE A 365 2.48 21.35 -2.35
CA ILE A 365 2.72 22.72 -1.87
C ILE A 365 2.87 22.69 -0.37
N TYR A 366 3.99 23.22 0.10
CA TYR A 366 4.31 23.29 1.53
C TYR A 366 4.31 24.73 2.01
N ASP A 367 3.75 24.97 3.21
CA ASP A 367 3.84 26.24 3.91
C ASP A 367 5.22 26.45 4.55
N GLU A 368 5.40 27.58 5.24
CA GLU A 368 6.64 27.94 5.96
C GLU A 368 7.02 26.94 7.06
N ASN A 369 6.04 26.20 7.60
CA ASN A 369 6.22 25.16 8.62
C ASN A 369 6.44 23.77 8.02
N LYS A 370 6.63 23.67 6.71
CA LYS A 370 6.75 22.42 5.94
C LYS A 370 5.50 21.54 5.98
N LYS A 371 4.34 22.11 6.28
CA LYS A 371 3.08 21.38 6.18
C LYS A 371 2.54 21.42 4.77
N ALA A 372 2.15 20.25 4.26
CA ALA A 372 1.50 20.10 2.97
C ALA A 372 0.08 20.72 3.06
N ILE A 373 -0.14 21.80 2.31
CA ILE A 373 -1.39 22.56 2.36
C ILE A 373 -2.31 22.29 1.18
N ALA A 374 -1.76 21.83 0.06
CA ALA A 374 -2.48 21.43 -1.14
C ALA A 374 -1.56 20.67 -2.08
N ASP A 375 -2.14 19.94 -3.02
CA ASP A 375 -1.44 19.48 -4.23
C ASP A 375 -1.97 20.25 -5.45
N LEU A 376 -1.09 20.61 -6.36
CA LEU A 376 -1.38 21.42 -7.55
C LEU A 376 -1.14 20.59 -8.82
N ILE A 377 -2.18 20.45 -9.65
CA ILE A 377 -2.02 19.94 -11.03
C ILE A 377 -1.72 21.12 -11.95
N ALA A 378 -0.66 21.03 -12.74
CA ALA A 378 -0.31 21.96 -13.79
C ALA A 378 0.01 21.21 -15.09
N GLY A 379 -0.09 21.85 -16.24
CA GLY A 379 0.39 21.31 -17.51
C GLY A 379 1.90 21.03 -17.43
N ALA A 380 2.37 19.99 -18.12
CA ALA A 380 3.80 19.59 -18.02
C ALA A 380 4.78 20.69 -18.44
N ASP A 381 4.36 21.57 -19.33
CA ASP A 381 5.16 22.71 -19.84
C ASP A 381 4.99 23.98 -19.01
N GLU A 382 4.10 23.98 -18.00
CA GLU A 382 3.89 25.14 -17.16
C GLU A 382 5.01 25.29 -16.12
N VAL A 383 5.38 26.55 -15.87
CA VAL A 383 6.32 26.89 -14.80
C VAL A 383 5.54 27.34 -13.56
N VAL A 384 5.63 26.56 -12.49
CA VAL A 384 5.06 26.90 -11.19
C VAL A 384 6.07 27.73 -10.41
N ASP A 385 5.93 29.07 -10.46
CA ASP A 385 6.84 30.02 -9.82
C ASP A 385 6.23 30.55 -8.51
N LEU A 386 6.63 29.97 -7.38
CA LEU A 386 6.20 30.35 -6.02
C LEU A 386 7.07 31.45 -5.38
N SER A 387 8.03 32.06 -6.11
CA SER A 387 8.79 33.21 -5.61
C SER A 387 7.94 34.47 -5.43
N LYS A 388 6.73 34.46 -5.97
CA LYS A 388 5.69 35.49 -5.88
C LYS A 388 4.32 34.83 -5.64
N PRO A 389 3.29 35.60 -5.23
CA PRO A 389 1.94 35.05 -5.07
C PRO A 389 1.48 34.34 -6.35
N TYR A 390 1.23 33.03 -6.25
CA TYR A 390 0.82 32.19 -7.37
C TYR A 390 -0.66 31.91 -7.30
N ARG A 391 -1.43 32.38 -8.29
CA ARG A 391 -2.87 32.12 -8.37
C ARG A 391 -3.12 30.64 -8.71
N TYR A 392 -4.06 30.03 -8.01
CA TYR A 392 -4.55 28.69 -8.31
C TYR A 392 -6.09 28.67 -8.34
N VAL A 393 -6.65 27.58 -8.86
CA VAL A 393 -8.10 27.37 -8.99
C VAL A 393 -8.47 26.12 -8.20
N ASP A 394 -9.36 26.26 -7.24
CA ASP A 394 -10.04 25.14 -6.57
C ASP A 394 -11.14 24.64 -7.55
N PRO A 395 -11.02 23.43 -8.14
CA PRO A 395 -11.98 22.97 -9.16
C PRO A 395 -13.38 22.72 -8.59
N VAL A 396 -13.52 22.59 -7.26
CA VAL A 396 -14.81 22.44 -6.57
C VAL A 396 -15.44 23.79 -6.27
N LYS A 397 -14.61 24.82 -6.05
CA LYS A 397 -15.04 26.18 -5.69
C LYS A 397 -14.34 27.23 -6.55
N PRO A 398 -14.52 27.20 -7.89
CA PRO A 398 -13.73 28.00 -8.84
C PRO A 398 -13.98 29.51 -8.73
N TRP A 399 -15.04 29.93 -8.05
CA TRP A 399 -15.35 31.35 -7.79
C TRP A 399 -14.46 31.98 -6.69
N LYS A 400 -13.64 31.18 -5.97
CA LYS A 400 -12.74 31.70 -4.94
C LYS A 400 -11.41 32.10 -5.57
N ASN A 401 -11.03 33.39 -5.42
CA ASN A 401 -9.69 33.84 -5.74
C ASN A 401 -8.74 33.40 -4.62
N ARG A 402 -7.81 32.52 -4.95
CA ARG A 402 -6.82 31.98 -4.03
C ARG A 402 -5.41 32.10 -4.57
N TYR A 403 -4.45 32.26 -3.67
CA TYR A 403 -3.03 32.39 -3.98
C TYR A 403 -2.21 31.55 -3.01
N PHE A 404 -1.16 30.90 -3.52
CA PHE A 404 -0.08 30.41 -2.68
C PHE A 404 0.90 31.54 -2.45
N GLU A 405 1.21 31.81 -1.19
CA GLU A 405 2.14 32.85 -0.75
C GLU A 405 3.09 32.25 0.31
N ASN A 406 4.38 32.59 0.21
CA ASN A 406 5.42 32.05 1.11
C ASN A 406 5.46 30.52 1.16
N CYS A 407 5.21 29.86 0.03
CA CYS A 407 5.16 28.43 -0.09
C CYS A 407 6.31 27.89 -0.92
N THR A 408 6.59 26.60 -0.78
CA THR A 408 7.49 25.84 -1.65
C THR A 408 6.73 24.73 -2.36
N ALA A 409 7.19 24.33 -3.55
CA ALA A 409 6.62 23.24 -4.33
C ALA A 409 7.63 22.13 -4.54
N VAL A 410 7.16 20.89 -4.43
CA VAL A 410 7.92 19.69 -4.79
C VAL A 410 7.15 18.92 -5.84
N GLU A 411 7.75 18.66 -7.00
CA GLU A 411 7.18 17.79 -8.02
C GLU A 411 7.14 16.35 -7.50
N LEU A 412 5.98 15.72 -7.48
CA LEU A 412 5.80 14.38 -6.91
C LEU A 412 6.16 13.27 -7.90
N GLN A 413 5.92 13.48 -9.20
CA GLN A 413 6.20 12.48 -10.22
C GLN A 413 7.67 12.49 -10.64
N GLN A 414 8.30 11.32 -10.63
CA GLN A 414 9.67 11.11 -11.05
C GLN A 414 9.72 10.12 -12.22
N LEU A 415 10.63 10.31 -13.16
CA LEU A 415 10.89 9.32 -14.22
C LEU A 415 11.50 8.07 -13.59
N VAL A 416 10.78 6.95 -13.64
CA VAL A 416 11.20 5.69 -13.02
C VAL A 416 11.61 4.62 -14.04
N VAL A 417 10.99 4.66 -15.23
CA VAL A 417 11.33 3.81 -16.39
C VAL A 417 11.50 4.71 -17.61
N LYS A 418 12.58 4.52 -18.35
CA LYS A 418 12.83 5.19 -19.63
C LYS A 418 13.06 4.17 -20.73
N ASN A 419 12.25 4.27 -21.79
CA ASN A 419 12.28 3.33 -22.92
C ASN A 419 12.30 1.86 -22.46
N GLY A 420 11.40 1.50 -21.53
CA GLY A 420 11.24 0.15 -20.98
C GLY A 420 12.31 -0.28 -19.98
N LYS A 421 13.22 0.57 -19.59
CA LYS A 421 14.31 0.26 -18.65
C LYS A 421 14.23 1.12 -17.40
N ARG A 422 14.43 0.52 -16.25
CA ARG A 422 14.58 1.23 -14.98
C ARG A 422 15.66 2.30 -15.06
N VAL A 423 15.35 3.50 -14.58
CA VAL A 423 16.31 4.61 -14.45
C VAL A 423 16.42 5.12 -13.03
N MET A 424 15.51 4.74 -12.13
CA MET A 424 15.61 5.05 -10.71
C MET A 424 16.42 3.97 -9.96
N ASP A 425 17.15 4.38 -8.93
CA ASP A 425 17.81 3.44 -8.03
C ASP A 425 16.80 2.65 -7.21
N ARG A 426 17.17 1.43 -6.82
CA ARG A 426 16.37 0.65 -5.88
C ARG A 426 16.45 1.25 -4.49
N VAL A 427 15.30 1.47 -3.89
CA VAL A 427 15.17 1.98 -2.52
C VAL A 427 14.89 0.82 -1.58
N SER A 428 15.57 0.74 -0.45
CA SER A 428 15.31 -0.31 0.54
C SER A 428 13.93 -0.13 1.18
N ILE A 429 13.34 -1.23 1.60
CA ILE A 429 12.02 -1.18 2.26
C ILE A 429 12.04 -0.36 3.57
N ASP A 430 13.18 -0.34 4.26
CA ASP A 430 13.37 0.48 5.47
C ASP A 430 13.38 1.98 5.15
N GLU A 431 14.00 2.39 4.05
CA GLU A 431 13.96 3.77 3.59
C GLU A 431 12.56 4.19 3.17
N ILE A 432 11.81 3.31 2.47
CA ILE A 432 10.41 3.57 2.10
C ILE A 432 9.56 3.75 3.35
N LYS A 433 9.67 2.84 4.32
CA LYS A 433 8.97 2.92 5.61
C LYS A 433 9.30 4.21 6.36
N LYS A 434 10.59 4.56 6.40
CA LYS A 434 11.04 5.80 7.03
C LYS A 434 10.44 7.02 6.32
N TYR A 435 10.42 7.04 5.00
CA TYR A 435 9.84 8.12 4.20
C TYR A 435 8.35 8.32 4.50
N VAL A 436 7.57 7.22 4.64
CA VAL A 436 6.17 7.30 5.11
C VAL A 436 6.10 7.97 6.48
N GLN A 437 6.94 7.53 7.42
CA GLN A 437 6.89 8.04 8.80
C GLN A 437 7.28 9.53 8.86
N ASP A 438 8.32 9.94 8.12
CA ASP A 438 8.78 11.32 8.08
C ASP A 438 7.67 12.25 7.53
N GLN A 439 7.02 11.88 6.41
CA GLN A 439 5.90 12.66 5.88
C GLN A 439 4.76 12.81 6.89
N LEU A 440 4.35 11.71 7.53
CA LEU A 440 3.23 11.72 8.50
C LEU A 440 3.55 12.52 9.76
N THR A 441 4.80 12.60 10.16
CA THR A 441 5.25 13.35 11.34
C THR A 441 5.41 14.84 11.02
N ASP A 442 6.10 15.14 9.92
CA ASP A 442 6.59 16.48 9.64
C ASP A 442 5.65 17.26 8.69
N ASN A 443 5.08 16.58 7.70
CA ASN A 443 4.42 17.25 6.59
C ASN A 443 2.89 17.16 6.63
N ILE A 444 2.33 16.00 6.94
CA ILE A 444 0.88 15.79 6.89
C ILE A 444 0.23 16.30 8.17
N TRP A 445 -0.90 16.99 8.02
CA TRP A 445 -1.66 17.49 9.14
C TRP A 445 -2.25 16.37 9.99
N GLU A 446 -2.27 16.55 11.30
CA GLU A 446 -2.88 15.59 12.24
C GLU A 446 -4.36 15.37 11.94
N GLU A 447 -5.03 16.41 11.45
CA GLU A 447 -6.43 16.40 11.05
C GLU A 447 -6.71 15.45 9.88
N GLU A 448 -5.79 15.29 8.96
CA GLU A 448 -5.90 14.34 7.83
C GLU A 448 -5.72 12.88 8.29
N GLN A 449 -5.06 12.67 9.42
CA GLN A 449 -4.81 11.35 9.97
C GLN A 449 -5.95 10.83 10.86
N ARG A 450 -7.05 11.53 11.03
CA ARG A 450 -8.20 11.09 11.83
C ARG A 450 -8.89 9.89 11.19
N PHE A 451 -9.47 9.03 12.01
CA PHE A 451 -10.23 7.86 11.51
C PHE A 451 -11.61 8.24 11.01
N GLU A 452 -12.23 9.22 11.68
CA GLU A 452 -13.54 9.76 11.34
C GLU A 452 -13.41 11.24 11.03
N ASN A 453 -14.14 11.67 10.02
CA ASN A 453 -14.17 13.05 9.57
C ASN A 453 -12.76 13.66 9.44
N PRO A 454 -11.85 13.02 8.67
CA PRO A 454 -10.53 13.59 8.42
C PRO A 454 -10.67 14.88 7.61
N HIS A 455 -9.70 15.78 7.77
CA HIS A 455 -9.59 16.91 6.86
C HIS A 455 -9.28 16.41 5.45
N ASN A 456 -9.99 16.93 4.46
CA ASN A 456 -9.74 16.62 3.06
C ASN A 456 -8.60 17.50 2.55
N HIS A 457 -7.58 16.86 2.02
CA HIS A 457 -6.51 17.54 1.31
C HIS A 457 -7.05 18.20 0.03
N TYR A 458 -6.50 19.34 -0.34
CA TYR A 458 -6.93 20.07 -1.54
C TYR A 458 -6.12 19.63 -2.76
N LEU A 459 -6.81 19.29 -3.84
CA LEU A 459 -6.21 19.08 -5.14
C LEU A 459 -6.66 20.23 -6.06
N ASP A 460 -5.77 21.19 -6.19
CA ASP A 460 -6.00 22.44 -6.93
C ASP A 460 -5.40 22.35 -8.36
N MET A 461 -5.71 23.31 -9.20
CA MET A 461 -5.23 23.36 -10.57
C MET A 461 -4.58 24.71 -10.86
N SER A 462 -3.57 24.72 -11.75
CA SER A 462 -3.10 25.96 -12.33
C SER A 462 -4.23 26.60 -13.15
N PRO A 463 -4.27 27.92 -13.29
CA PRO A 463 -5.31 28.58 -14.11
C PRO A 463 -5.34 28.09 -15.54
N ALA A 464 -4.19 27.94 -16.19
CA ALA A 464 -4.11 27.48 -17.57
C ALA A 464 -4.59 26.03 -17.72
N TYR A 465 -4.22 25.14 -16.78
CA TYR A 465 -4.69 23.77 -16.79
C TYR A 465 -6.20 23.66 -16.57
N TYR A 466 -6.73 24.44 -15.62
CA TYR A 466 -8.19 24.52 -15.38
C TYR A 466 -8.95 24.98 -16.62
N ASP A 467 -8.51 26.09 -17.25
CA ASP A 467 -9.14 26.64 -18.44
C ASP A 467 -9.10 25.65 -19.61
N MET A 468 -7.99 24.96 -19.83
CA MET A 468 -7.87 23.90 -20.83
C MET A 468 -8.90 22.78 -20.58
N LYS A 469 -8.98 22.27 -19.33
CA LYS A 469 -9.94 21.21 -18.96
C LYS A 469 -11.38 21.65 -19.18
N MET A 470 -11.74 22.88 -18.78
CA MET A 470 -13.10 23.41 -18.95
C MET A 470 -13.45 23.63 -20.42
N SER A 471 -12.50 24.13 -21.23
CA SER A 471 -12.67 24.27 -22.66
C SER A 471 -12.96 22.95 -23.37
N LEU A 472 -12.27 21.88 -22.97
CA LEU A 472 -12.53 20.51 -23.48
C LEU A 472 -13.92 20.01 -23.10
N LEU A 473 -14.34 20.23 -21.86
CA LEU A 473 -15.67 19.85 -21.41
C LEU A 473 -16.75 20.54 -22.21
N HIS A 474 -16.69 21.86 -22.37
CA HIS A 474 -17.68 22.62 -23.17
C HIS A 474 -17.73 22.15 -24.63
N LYS A 475 -16.57 21.98 -25.28
CA LYS A 475 -16.49 21.55 -26.68
C LYS A 475 -17.12 20.18 -26.95
N LEU A 476 -17.20 19.30 -25.94
CA LEU A 476 -17.74 17.95 -26.10
C LEU A 476 -19.17 17.81 -25.57
N THR A 477 -19.70 18.84 -24.91
CA THR A 477 -21.08 18.87 -24.39
C THR A 477 -22.02 19.78 -25.18
N ASP A 478 -21.48 20.70 -25.97
CA ASP A 478 -22.20 21.50 -26.97
C ASP A 478 -22.30 20.71 -28.31
#